data_3ffe0d7d9eb17c162204931ec99f1a25
#
_entry.id   3ffe0d7d9eb17c162204931ec99f1a25
#
_cell.length_a   1.000
_cell.length_b   1.000
_cell.length_c   1.000
_cell.angle_alpha   90.00
_cell.angle_beta   90.00
_cell.angle_gamma   90.00
#
_symmetry.space_group_name_H-M   'P 1'
#
loop_
_entity.id
_entity.type
_entity.pdbx_description
1 polymer ?
#
loop_
_entity_poly.entity_id
_entity_poly.type
_entity_poly.pdbx_seq_one_letter_code
_entity_poly.pdbx_strand_id
1 'polypeptide(L)'
;MSNLAIRNRLTVGNVWQGGAVALFDRDYAGVLLDLGNVTDSSFNQELEATDFRTARATGTLVTEARPIKRLELPITIKCNAPDPKALDLVLFGNGQAAFSQASATASTQNITVAALDMWHKIAGFEIANVVVKKASTTAVLGTDYDLDTELGAVKPLTGGMFSASDTMALTYDLTAITKVENRLQTHIGFVYGEFYLYMVLPPNEGRTAEQVWLRHMAKSRLEPTGNFDFSPDKPAEQSFKITPIPSGDATYPFGYLRQIK
;
A
#
# COMPACT_ATOMS: atom_id res chain seq x y z
N MET A 1 53.07 6.75 20.53
CA MET A 1 52.14 5.65 20.22
C MET A 1 50.73 6.18 20.34
N SER A 2 50.16 6.48 19.20
CA SER A 2 48.75 6.97 19.12
C SER A 2 47.83 5.81 19.46
N ASN A 3 47.28 5.85 20.63
CA ASN A 3 46.20 4.98 20.98
C ASN A 3 44.97 5.37 20.15
N LEU A 4 44.86 4.78 19.03
CA LEU A 4 43.63 4.77 18.24
C LEU A 4 42.56 4.03 19.00
N ALA A 5 42.03 4.70 19.96
CA ALA A 5 40.79 4.35 20.58
C ALA A 5 39.61 4.62 19.67
N ILE A 6 39.73 4.17 18.47
CA ILE A 6 38.61 3.96 17.57
C ILE A 6 38.01 2.59 17.89
N ARG A 7 37.47 2.40 18.78
CA ARG A 7 37.13 1.73 19.69
C ARG A 7 35.87 1.42 19.81
N ASN A 8 35.49 0.35 19.59
CA ASN A 8 34.22 -0.24 19.97
C ASN A 8 33.09 0.73 20.08
N ARG A 9 32.76 1.26 18.97
CA ARG A 9 31.65 2.16 18.89
C ARG A 9 30.31 1.50 18.83
N LEU A 10 30.28 0.20 18.74
CA LEU A 10 29.16 -0.65 19.05
C LEU A 10 29.16 -0.98 20.54
N THR A 11 29.07 0.04 21.40
CA THR A 11 28.56 -0.22 22.74
C THR A 11 27.11 -0.66 22.57
N VAL A 12 26.70 -1.69 23.28
CA VAL A 12 25.35 -2.25 23.21
C VAL A 12 24.27 -1.16 23.39
N GLY A 13 24.56 -0.10 24.15
CA GLY A 13 23.70 1.07 24.30
C GLY A 13 23.48 1.91 23.03
N ASN A 14 24.38 1.83 22.07
CA ASN A 14 24.31 2.58 20.81
C ASN A 14 23.70 1.77 19.66
N VAL A 15 23.30 0.54 19.89
CA VAL A 15 22.63 -0.30 18.89
C VAL A 15 21.17 0.14 18.79
N TRP A 16 20.80 0.60 17.62
CA TRP A 16 19.43 1.00 17.29
C TRP A 16 18.67 -0.21 16.75
N GLN A 17 18.20 -1.07 17.65
CA GLN A 17 17.31 -2.18 17.35
C GLN A 17 16.00 -1.97 18.10
N GLY A 18 14.89 -2.00 17.41
CA GLY A 18 13.58 -1.81 18.01
C GLY A 18 12.47 -1.89 17.01
N GLY A 19 11.24 -1.72 17.50
CA GLY A 19 10.06 -1.59 16.66
C GLY A 19 9.89 -0.16 16.18
N ALA A 20 9.16 0.01 15.09
CA ALA A 20 8.75 1.32 14.63
C ALA A 20 7.29 1.31 14.17
N VAL A 21 6.60 2.44 14.38
CA VAL A 21 5.25 2.69 13.89
C VAL A 21 5.30 3.91 12.99
N ALA A 22 4.79 3.78 11.79
CA ALA A 22 4.73 4.84 10.80
C ALA A 22 3.29 5.31 10.62
N LEU A 23 3.06 6.60 10.83
CA LEU A 23 1.76 7.23 10.68
C LEU A 23 1.84 8.33 9.63
N PHE A 24 0.79 8.49 8.85
CA PHE A 24 0.71 9.49 7.80
C PHE A 24 -0.63 10.22 7.84
N ASP A 25 -0.58 11.54 7.92
CA ASP A 25 -1.76 12.40 7.79
C ASP A 25 -1.86 12.90 6.35
N ARG A 26 -2.69 12.22 5.56
CA ARG A 26 -2.92 12.56 4.17
C ARG A 26 -3.63 13.90 4.05
N ASP A 27 -3.14 14.74 3.16
CA ASP A 27 -3.73 16.05 2.83
C ASP A 27 -3.91 16.98 4.04
N TYR A 28 -3.18 16.72 5.14
CA TYR A 28 -3.26 17.50 6.39
C TYR A 28 -4.67 17.53 7.00
N ALA A 29 -5.37 16.41 6.88
CA ALA A 29 -6.76 16.27 7.35
C ALA A 29 -6.90 16.13 8.86
N GLY A 30 -5.78 15.99 9.59
CA GLY A 30 -5.76 15.72 11.04
C GLY A 30 -6.14 14.28 11.39
N VAL A 31 -6.10 13.36 10.41
CA VAL A 31 -6.41 11.94 10.59
C VAL A 31 -5.17 11.12 10.27
N LEU A 32 -4.61 10.49 11.28
CA LEU A 32 -3.43 9.64 11.14
C LEU A 32 -3.81 8.26 10.60
N LEU A 33 -3.25 7.91 9.45
CA LEU A 33 -3.33 6.58 8.86
C LEU A 33 -2.12 5.77 9.33
N ASP A 34 -2.36 4.58 9.84
CA ASP A 34 -1.31 3.63 10.17
C ASP A 34 -0.84 2.93 8.89
N LEU A 35 0.46 3.08 8.56
CA LEU A 35 1.05 2.45 7.37
C LEU A 35 1.37 0.97 7.59
N GLY A 36 1.15 0.46 8.79
CA GLY A 36 1.43 -0.92 9.19
C GLY A 36 2.71 -1.07 10.00
N ASN A 37 3.04 -2.33 10.25
CA ASN A 37 4.22 -2.70 11.03
C ASN A 37 5.50 -2.41 10.22
N VAL A 38 6.34 -1.51 10.70
CA VAL A 38 7.61 -1.18 10.04
C VAL A 38 8.61 -2.30 10.30
N THR A 39 8.99 -3.01 9.26
CA THR A 39 10.00 -4.09 9.32
C THR A 39 11.39 -3.59 9.01
N ASP A 40 11.50 -2.52 8.23
CA ASP A 40 12.77 -1.88 7.88
C ASP A 40 12.57 -0.38 7.67
N SER A 41 13.59 0.40 8.03
CA SER A 41 13.61 1.83 7.78
C SER A 41 15.03 2.30 7.47
N SER A 42 15.18 3.04 6.39
CA SER A 42 16.46 3.63 6.00
C SER A 42 16.34 5.13 5.79
N PHE A 43 17.37 5.85 6.23
CA PHE A 43 17.50 7.28 6.08
C PHE A 43 18.59 7.56 5.05
N ASN A 44 18.23 8.18 3.95
CA ASN A 44 19.17 8.54 2.91
C ASN A 44 19.34 10.05 2.81
N GLN A 45 20.51 10.48 2.38
CA GLN A 45 20.78 11.85 1.98
C GLN A 45 21.07 11.85 0.49
N GLU A 46 20.20 12.44 -0.29
CA GLU A 46 20.37 12.58 -1.74
C GLU A 46 20.84 14.00 -2.04
N LEU A 47 22.03 14.10 -2.61
CA LEU A 47 22.69 15.35 -2.96
C LEU A 47 22.86 15.43 -4.48
N GLU A 48 22.27 16.45 -5.09
CA GLU A 48 22.56 16.81 -6.47
C GLU A 48 23.47 18.05 -6.48
N ALA A 49 24.67 17.90 -7.02
CA ALA A 49 25.62 18.99 -7.13
C ALA A 49 26.09 19.13 -8.57
N THR A 50 26.44 20.36 -8.97
CA THR A 50 27.05 20.63 -10.27
C THR A 50 28.49 21.05 -10.10
N ASP A 51 29.38 20.39 -10.83
CA ASP A 51 30.78 20.79 -10.87
C ASP A 51 30.97 21.96 -11.86
N PHE A 52 31.39 23.10 -11.37
CA PHE A 52 31.92 24.17 -12.22
C PHE A 52 33.42 23.88 -12.40
N ARG A 53 33.79 23.63 -13.65
CA ARG A 53 35.19 23.31 -14.02
C ARG A 53 35.75 24.41 -14.89
N THR A 54 36.94 24.88 -14.57
CA THR A 54 37.69 25.82 -15.36
C THR A 54 38.95 25.18 -15.93
N ALA A 55 39.21 25.41 -17.23
CA ALA A 55 40.45 24.96 -17.87
C ALA A 55 41.59 25.88 -17.46
N ARG A 56 42.64 25.30 -16.87
CA ARG A 56 43.88 26.04 -16.63
C ARG A 56 44.70 26.13 -17.91
N ALA A 57 45.66 27.06 -17.94
CA ALA A 57 46.58 27.26 -19.07
C ALA A 57 47.36 25.97 -19.45
N THR A 58 47.45 25.01 -18.56
CA THR A 58 48.04 23.68 -18.78
C THR A 58 47.12 22.68 -19.47
N GLY A 59 45.86 23.06 -19.82
CA GLY A 59 44.88 22.14 -20.38
C GLY A 59 44.15 21.25 -19.36
N THR A 60 44.53 21.34 -18.09
CA THR A 60 43.89 20.56 -17.03
C THR A 60 42.58 21.19 -16.56
N LEU A 61 41.49 20.42 -16.55
CA LEU A 61 40.20 20.86 -15.98
C LEU A 61 40.26 20.71 -14.45
N VAL A 62 40.01 21.81 -13.75
CA VAL A 62 39.93 21.82 -12.27
C VAL A 62 38.56 22.23 -11.84
N THR A 63 37.99 21.51 -10.90
CA THR A 63 36.70 21.87 -10.28
C THR A 63 36.94 23.01 -9.30
N GLU A 64 36.42 24.21 -9.62
CA GLU A 64 36.55 25.39 -8.77
C GLU A 64 35.43 25.53 -7.75
N ALA A 65 34.24 25.08 -8.11
CA ALA A 65 33.09 25.12 -7.22
C ALA A 65 32.16 23.93 -7.47
N ARG A 66 31.53 23.47 -6.39
CA ARG A 66 30.55 22.39 -6.42
C ARG A 66 29.28 22.80 -5.63
N PRO A 67 28.49 23.75 -6.15
CA PRO A 67 27.27 24.13 -5.47
C PRO A 67 26.27 22.96 -5.45
N ILE A 68 25.63 22.80 -4.31
CA ILE A 68 24.55 21.85 -4.13
C ILE A 68 23.29 22.46 -4.76
N LYS A 69 22.73 21.79 -5.75
CA LYS A 69 21.49 22.20 -6.40
C LYS A 69 20.26 21.68 -5.64
N ARG A 70 20.37 20.47 -5.12
CA ARG A 70 19.26 19.78 -4.47
C ARG A 70 19.79 18.97 -3.30
N LEU A 71 19.10 19.10 -2.18
CA LEU A 71 19.29 18.27 -1.00
C LEU A 71 17.94 17.65 -0.65
N GLU A 72 17.87 16.34 -0.65
CA GLU A 72 16.72 15.58 -0.16
C GLU A 72 17.15 14.66 0.96
N LEU A 73 16.26 14.44 1.91
CA LEU A 73 16.45 13.58 3.07
C LEU A 73 15.33 12.52 3.12
N PRO A 74 15.17 11.70 2.08
CA PRO A 74 14.10 10.72 2.05
C PRO A 74 14.30 9.66 3.13
N ILE A 75 13.17 9.13 3.59
CA ILE A 75 13.09 7.93 4.40
C ILE A 75 12.42 6.86 3.56
N THR A 76 13.03 5.71 3.46
CA THR A 76 12.38 4.53 2.92
C THR A 76 11.97 3.64 4.08
N ILE A 77 10.70 3.26 4.14
CA ILE A 77 10.17 2.32 5.11
C ILE A 77 9.60 1.11 4.40
N LYS A 78 9.74 -0.04 5.01
CA LYS A 78 9.10 -1.28 4.59
C LYS A 78 8.13 -1.70 5.68
N CYS A 79 6.89 -1.92 5.32
CA CYS A 79 5.81 -2.26 6.24
C CYS A 79 5.19 -3.60 5.85
N ASN A 80 4.80 -4.38 6.85
CA ASN A 80 3.93 -5.53 6.66
C ASN A 80 2.58 -5.28 7.33
N ALA A 81 1.57 -6.05 6.93
CA ALA A 81 0.20 -5.92 7.44
C ALA A 81 -0.34 -4.47 7.42
N PRO A 82 -0.32 -3.79 6.26
CA PRO A 82 -0.85 -2.43 6.16
C PRO A 82 -2.34 -2.41 6.53
N ASP A 83 -2.78 -1.35 7.19
CA ASP A 83 -4.21 -1.09 7.39
C ASP A 83 -4.91 -1.05 6.01
N PRO A 84 -6.10 -1.65 5.84
CA PRO A 84 -6.86 -1.55 4.60
C PRO A 84 -7.06 -0.11 4.11
N LYS A 85 -7.09 0.88 5.01
CA LYS A 85 -7.12 2.30 4.65
C LYS A 85 -5.81 2.80 4.06
N ALA A 86 -4.67 2.21 4.44
CA ALA A 86 -3.38 2.54 3.86
C ALA A 86 -3.21 1.95 2.45
N LEU A 87 -3.96 0.91 2.08
CA LEU A 87 -3.96 0.37 0.71
C LEU A 87 -4.30 1.43 -0.34
N ASP A 88 -5.14 2.39 0.01
CA ASP A 88 -5.46 3.51 -0.87
C ASP A 88 -4.22 4.34 -1.25
N LEU A 89 -3.28 4.52 -0.33
CA LEU A 89 -2.01 5.21 -0.60
C LEU A 89 -1.13 4.41 -1.56
N VAL A 90 -1.17 3.07 -1.47
CA VAL A 90 -0.39 2.17 -2.32
C VAL A 90 -0.93 2.14 -3.75
N LEU A 91 -2.25 2.11 -3.88
CA LEU A 91 -2.93 1.96 -5.17
C LEU A 91 -3.19 3.31 -5.86
N PHE A 92 -2.65 4.42 -5.32
CA PHE A 92 -2.94 5.78 -5.80
C PHE A 92 -4.44 6.05 -5.90
N GLY A 93 -5.20 5.50 -4.95
CA GLY A 93 -6.64 5.65 -4.91
C GLY A 93 -7.06 7.07 -4.53
N ASN A 94 -8.27 7.43 -4.88
CA ASN A 94 -8.87 8.72 -4.51
C ASN A 94 -9.59 8.67 -3.16
N GLY A 95 -9.09 7.86 -2.25
CA GLY A 95 -9.72 7.59 -0.98
C GLY A 95 -10.67 6.39 -1.03
N GLN A 96 -10.99 5.91 0.16
CA GLN A 96 -11.97 4.83 0.30
C GLN A 96 -13.37 5.36 0.04
N ALA A 97 -14.15 4.62 -0.76
CA ALA A 97 -15.55 4.83 -0.93
C ALA A 97 -16.35 3.72 -0.22
N ALA A 98 -17.58 4.02 0.15
CA ALA A 98 -18.46 2.98 0.60
C ALA A 98 -18.93 2.14 -0.59
N PHE A 99 -18.71 0.83 -0.53
CA PHE A 99 -19.35 -0.14 -1.41
C PHE A 99 -20.61 -0.65 -0.71
N SER A 100 -21.76 -0.52 -1.35
CA SER A 100 -23.00 -1.06 -0.83
C SER A 100 -23.74 -1.84 -1.90
N GLN A 101 -24.24 -3.00 -1.51
CA GLN A 101 -25.19 -3.81 -2.27
C GLN A 101 -26.44 -3.93 -1.42
N ALA A 102 -27.58 -3.54 -1.97
CA ALA A 102 -28.86 -3.73 -1.30
C ALA A 102 -29.27 -5.22 -1.33
N SER A 103 -29.92 -5.69 -0.28
CA SER A 103 -30.56 -7.00 -0.34
C SER A 103 -31.72 -6.99 -1.35
N ALA A 104 -31.87 -8.07 -2.08
CA ALA A 104 -33.00 -8.29 -2.96
C ALA A 104 -33.36 -9.77 -2.97
N THR A 105 -34.66 -10.06 -3.08
CA THR A 105 -35.17 -11.42 -3.20
C THR A 105 -35.66 -11.68 -4.60
N ALA A 106 -35.46 -12.90 -5.11
CA ALA A 106 -35.90 -13.35 -6.41
C ALA A 106 -35.48 -12.42 -7.59
N SER A 107 -34.25 -11.86 -7.49
CA SER A 107 -33.64 -11.12 -8.60
C SER A 107 -33.48 -12.04 -9.80
N THR A 108 -33.75 -11.52 -10.98
CA THR A 108 -33.69 -12.30 -12.23
C THR A 108 -32.63 -11.75 -13.17
N GLN A 109 -31.87 -12.63 -13.82
CA GLN A 109 -30.90 -12.28 -14.84
C GLN A 109 -30.87 -13.34 -15.95
N ASN A 110 -30.75 -12.89 -17.17
CA ASN A 110 -30.50 -13.78 -18.31
C ASN A 110 -29.06 -13.63 -18.76
N ILE A 111 -28.35 -14.75 -18.84
CA ILE A 111 -26.94 -14.80 -19.29
C ILE A 111 -26.86 -15.64 -20.53
N THR A 112 -26.31 -15.08 -21.60
CA THR A 112 -25.99 -15.85 -22.80
C THR A 112 -24.68 -16.60 -22.58
N VAL A 113 -24.69 -17.91 -22.77
CA VAL A 113 -23.51 -18.78 -22.68
C VAL A 113 -22.55 -18.45 -23.82
N ALA A 114 -21.46 -17.77 -23.52
CA ALA A 114 -20.44 -17.46 -24.52
C ALA A 114 -19.66 -18.72 -24.92
N ALA A 115 -19.25 -19.51 -23.92
CA ALA A 115 -18.61 -20.81 -24.10
C ALA A 115 -18.87 -21.68 -22.87
N LEU A 116 -18.78 -22.99 -23.03
CA LEU A 116 -18.84 -23.94 -21.92
C LEU A 116 -17.53 -23.90 -21.12
N ASP A 117 -17.60 -24.32 -19.87
CA ASP A 117 -16.50 -24.36 -18.91
C ASP A 117 -15.86 -22.98 -18.63
N MET A 118 -16.56 -21.90 -18.94
CA MET A 118 -16.15 -20.54 -18.63
C MET A 118 -17.08 -19.89 -17.61
N TRP A 119 -16.51 -19.13 -16.68
CA TRP A 119 -17.25 -18.39 -15.69
C TRP A 119 -17.96 -17.19 -16.32
N HIS A 120 -19.24 -17.06 -16.03
CA HIS A 120 -20.09 -15.95 -16.42
C HIS A 120 -20.53 -15.20 -15.19
N LYS A 121 -20.42 -13.88 -15.20
CA LYS A 121 -20.73 -13.03 -14.05
C LYS A 121 -22.24 -12.89 -13.85
N ILE A 122 -22.66 -13.04 -12.60
CA ILE A 122 -24.00 -12.69 -12.10
C ILE A 122 -23.93 -11.26 -11.52
N ALA A 123 -25.02 -10.52 -11.58
CA ALA A 123 -25.07 -9.17 -11.03
C ALA A 123 -25.17 -9.24 -9.50
N GLY A 124 -24.05 -8.98 -8.81
CA GLY A 124 -23.94 -8.97 -7.36
C GLY A 124 -22.94 -9.97 -6.82
N PHE A 125 -22.74 -9.92 -5.51
CA PHE A 125 -21.83 -10.77 -4.73
C PHE A 125 -22.62 -11.41 -3.59
N GLU A 126 -22.07 -12.45 -2.96
CA GLU A 126 -22.73 -13.17 -1.85
C GLU A 126 -24.17 -13.54 -2.16
N ILE A 127 -24.36 -14.17 -3.32
CA ILE A 127 -25.69 -14.59 -3.80
C ILE A 127 -26.17 -15.85 -3.12
N ALA A 128 -27.48 -15.98 -2.95
CA ALA A 128 -28.12 -17.13 -2.32
C ALA A 128 -29.32 -17.63 -3.13
N ASN A 129 -29.80 -18.82 -2.81
CA ASN A 129 -31.02 -19.41 -3.38
C ASN A 129 -31.05 -19.39 -4.92
N VAL A 130 -29.90 -19.70 -5.55
CA VAL A 130 -29.73 -19.62 -7.00
C VAL A 130 -30.47 -20.75 -7.69
N VAL A 131 -31.34 -20.41 -8.62
CA VAL A 131 -32.03 -21.32 -9.52
C VAL A 131 -31.65 -20.98 -10.96
N VAL A 132 -31.06 -21.93 -11.67
CA VAL A 132 -30.69 -21.78 -13.07
C VAL A 132 -31.63 -22.59 -13.95
N LYS A 133 -32.12 -21.99 -15.01
CA LYS A 133 -33.05 -22.67 -15.96
C LYS A 133 -32.60 -22.46 -17.40
N LYS A 134 -32.82 -23.51 -18.23
CA LYS A 134 -32.84 -23.39 -19.69
C LYS A 134 -34.31 -23.46 -20.14
N ALA A 135 -34.83 -22.37 -20.61
CA ALA A 135 -36.27 -22.20 -20.86
C ALA A 135 -37.09 -22.56 -19.58
N SER A 136 -37.90 -23.62 -19.63
CA SER A 136 -38.71 -24.08 -18.47
C SER A 136 -38.01 -25.15 -17.60
N THR A 137 -36.88 -25.70 -18.04
CA THR A 137 -36.23 -26.82 -17.34
C THR A 137 -35.18 -26.29 -16.38
N THR A 138 -35.27 -26.76 -15.11
CA THR A 138 -34.29 -26.38 -14.07
C THR A 138 -33.01 -27.20 -14.25
N ALA A 139 -31.89 -26.51 -14.27
CA ALA A 139 -30.55 -27.09 -14.33
C ALA A 139 -30.09 -27.63 -12.97
N VAL A 140 -29.23 -28.63 -12.97
CA VAL A 140 -28.71 -29.32 -11.79
C VAL A 140 -27.29 -28.84 -11.51
N LEU A 141 -27.06 -28.33 -10.31
CA LEU A 141 -25.73 -27.92 -9.82
C LEU A 141 -24.76 -29.13 -9.80
N GLY A 142 -23.54 -28.93 -10.26
CA GLY A 142 -22.51 -29.98 -10.38
C GLY A 142 -22.67 -30.92 -11.57
N THR A 143 -23.79 -30.86 -12.32
CA THR A 143 -24.02 -31.63 -13.55
C THR A 143 -24.14 -30.71 -14.74
N ASP A 144 -24.98 -29.72 -14.67
CA ASP A 144 -25.24 -28.79 -15.78
C ASP A 144 -24.44 -27.51 -15.64
N TYR A 145 -24.12 -27.11 -14.40
CA TYR A 145 -23.37 -25.91 -14.09
C TYR A 145 -22.67 -26.01 -12.73
N ASP A 146 -21.58 -25.23 -12.56
CA ASP A 146 -20.97 -24.88 -11.29
C ASP A 146 -21.34 -23.45 -10.89
N LEU A 147 -21.27 -23.16 -9.59
CA LEU A 147 -21.64 -21.89 -9.02
C LEU A 147 -20.64 -21.43 -7.97
N ASP A 148 -20.18 -20.18 -8.09
CA ASP A 148 -19.45 -19.47 -7.04
C ASP A 148 -20.41 -18.39 -6.46
N THR A 149 -20.90 -18.65 -5.25
CA THR A 149 -21.86 -17.79 -4.59
C THR A 149 -21.24 -16.50 -4.04
N GLU A 150 -19.96 -16.54 -3.65
CA GLU A 150 -19.25 -15.38 -3.10
C GLU A 150 -18.93 -14.37 -4.20
N LEU A 151 -18.38 -14.83 -5.31
CA LEU A 151 -18.06 -13.99 -6.46
C LEU A 151 -19.30 -13.64 -7.31
N GLY A 152 -20.40 -14.34 -7.13
CA GLY A 152 -21.55 -14.21 -8.01
C GLY A 152 -21.22 -14.62 -9.43
N ALA A 153 -20.80 -15.87 -9.61
CA ALA A 153 -20.43 -16.38 -10.93
C ALA A 153 -20.99 -17.78 -11.16
N VAL A 154 -21.37 -18.06 -12.41
CA VAL A 154 -21.90 -19.36 -12.86
C VAL A 154 -21.09 -19.87 -14.05
N LYS A 155 -20.81 -21.17 -14.06
CA LYS A 155 -20.04 -21.83 -15.11
C LYS A 155 -20.86 -22.99 -15.68
N PRO A 156 -21.39 -22.90 -16.91
CA PRO A 156 -22.04 -24.01 -17.58
C PRO A 156 -21.00 -25.09 -17.93
N LEU A 157 -21.33 -26.35 -17.65
CA LEU A 157 -20.41 -27.50 -17.80
C LEU A 157 -20.57 -28.18 -19.16
N THR A 158 -19.45 -28.68 -19.70
CA THR A 158 -19.47 -29.56 -20.86
C THR A 158 -20.16 -30.87 -20.49
N GLY A 159 -21.09 -31.32 -21.33
CA GLY A 159 -21.92 -32.50 -21.06
C GLY A 159 -23.21 -32.24 -20.30
N GLY A 160 -23.38 -31.04 -19.78
CA GLY A 160 -24.63 -30.58 -19.19
C GLY A 160 -25.69 -30.16 -20.25
N MET A 161 -26.77 -29.56 -19.78
CA MET A 161 -27.90 -29.19 -20.66
C MET A 161 -27.65 -27.95 -21.54
N PHE A 162 -26.60 -27.16 -21.23
CA PHE A 162 -26.32 -25.94 -21.96
C PHE A 162 -25.38 -26.15 -23.14
N SER A 163 -25.54 -25.32 -24.16
CA SER A 163 -24.66 -25.20 -25.31
C SER A 163 -24.24 -23.74 -25.52
N ALA A 164 -23.21 -23.49 -26.31
CA ALA A 164 -22.84 -22.12 -26.68
C ALA A 164 -24.03 -21.41 -27.34
N SER A 165 -24.22 -20.14 -26.99
CA SER A 165 -25.34 -19.29 -27.40
C SER A 165 -26.69 -19.57 -26.73
N ASP A 166 -26.79 -20.58 -25.87
CA ASP A 166 -27.98 -20.78 -25.05
C ASP A 166 -28.14 -19.62 -24.01
N THR A 167 -29.37 -19.41 -23.58
CA THR A 167 -29.67 -18.48 -22.50
C THR A 167 -29.89 -19.22 -21.19
N MET A 168 -29.12 -18.90 -20.18
CA MET A 168 -29.34 -19.29 -18.79
C MET A 168 -30.23 -18.23 -18.13
N ALA A 169 -31.40 -18.62 -17.69
CA ALA A 169 -32.27 -17.78 -16.87
C ALA A 169 -32.00 -18.06 -15.39
N LEU A 170 -31.48 -17.06 -14.68
CA LEU A 170 -31.14 -17.16 -13.27
C LEU A 170 -32.20 -16.43 -12.44
N THR A 171 -32.50 -17.03 -11.29
CA THR A 171 -33.22 -16.38 -10.19
C THR A 171 -32.42 -16.58 -8.94
N TYR A 172 -32.14 -15.53 -8.19
CA TYR A 172 -31.27 -15.56 -7.01
C TYR A 172 -31.61 -14.45 -6.03
N ASP A 173 -31.16 -14.60 -4.80
CA ASP A 173 -31.28 -13.58 -3.77
C ASP A 173 -29.94 -12.89 -3.60
N LEU A 174 -29.97 -11.58 -3.32
CA LEU A 174 -28.81 -10.78 -2.98
C LEU A 174 -28.76 -10.54 -1.47
N THR A 175 -27.61 -10.75 -0.89
CA THR A 175 -27.32 -10.38 0.50
C THR A 175 -26.91 -8.90 0.57
N ALA A 176 -27.37 -8.20 1.62
CA ALA A 176 -26.93 -6.82 1.84
C ALA A 176 -25.43 -6.80 2.19
N ILE A 177 -24.65 -6.02 1.47
CA ILE A 177 -23.21 -5.83 1.72
C ILE A 177 -22.97 -4.36 2.00
N THR A 178 -22.24 -4.07 3.08
CA THR A 178 -21.72 -2.74 3.36
C THR A 178 -20.24 -2.90 3.69
N LYS A 179 -19.39 -2.54 2.76
CA LYS A 179 -17.93 -2.66 2.82
C LYS A 179 -17.30 -1.37 2.28
N VAL A 180 -16.01 -1.38 2.19
CA VAL A 180 -15.23 -0.30 1.57
C VAL A 180 -14.65 -0.75 0.25
N GLU A 181 -14.56 0.15 -0.70
CA GLU A 181 -13.82 -0.05 -1.95
C GLU A 181 -12.72 1.00 -2.08
N ASN A 182 -11.58 0.58 -2.58
CA ASN A 182 -10.51 1.48 -2.97
C ASN A 182 -10.60 1.70 -4.49
N ARG A 183 -10.84 2.93 -4.90
CA ARG A 183 -10.99 3.27 -6.31
C ARG A 183 -9.66 3.62 -6.90
N LEU A 184 -9.20 2.80 -7.84
CA LEU A 184 -8.00 3.08 -8.61
C LEU A 184 -8.25 4.27 -9.52
N GLN A 185 -7.39 5.28 -9.42
CA GLN A 185 -7.43 6.41 -10.33
C GLN A 185 -6.31 6.34 -11.37
N THR A 186 -6.56 6.89 -12.53
CA THR A 186 -5.57 7.08 -13.59
C THR A 186 -4.64 8.26 -13.32
N HIS A 187 -4.93 9.07 -12.30
CA HIS A 187 -4.12 10.22 -11.96
C HIS A 187 -2.92 9.79 -11.11
N ILE A 188 -1.76 9.79 -11.72
CA ILE A 188 -0.49 9.57 -11.04
C ILE A 188 -0.09 10.88 -10.36
N GLY A 189 -0.60 11.11 -9.16
CA GLY A 189 -0.20 12.22 -8.31
C GLY A 189 0.61 11.72 -7.12
N PHE A 190 1.49 12.57 -6.61
CA PHE A 190 2.12 12.31 -5.32
C PHE A 190 1.10 12.54 -4.21
N VAL A 191 1.17 11.72 -3.17
CA VAL A 191 0.37 11.93 -1.96
C VAL A 191 1.17 12.84 -1.02
N TYR A 192 0.58 13.94 -0.64
CA TYR A 192 1.18 14.91 0.28
C TYR A 192 0.56 14.78 1.66
N GLY A 193 1.34 15.08 2.69
CA GLY A 193 0.84 15.04 4.05
C GLY A 193 1.93 15.23 5.09
N GLU A 194 1.56 15.02 6.34
CA GLU A 194 2.44 15.04 7.48
C GLU A 194 2.82 13.62 7.88
N PHE A 195 4.10 13.39 8.15
CA PHE A 195 4.62 12.06 8.43
C PHE A 195 5.24 11.98 9.82
N TYR A 196 4.93 10.88 10.52
CA TYR A 196 5.44 10.56 11.85
C TYR A 196 6.00 9.14 11.85
N LEU A 197 7.24 8.99 12.30
CA LEU A 197 7.86 7.69 12.54
C LEU A 197 8.27 7.62 14.01
N TYR A 198 7.59 6.77 14.77
CA TYR A 198 7.90 6.47 16.14
C TYR A 198 8.80 5.23 16.18
N MET A 199 10.01 5.40 16.69
CA MET A 199 10.98 4.33 16.86
C MET A 199 11.10 4.02 18.35
N VAL A 200 10.75 2.81 18.73
CA VAL A 200 10.82 2.35 20.12
C VAL A 200 12.05 1.47 20.28
N LEU A 201 12.98 1.92 21.11
CA LEU A 201 14.21 1.21 21.43
C LEU A 201 14.05 0.57 22.81
N PRO A 202 13.94 -0.76 22.89
CA PRO A 202 13.78 -1.43 24.18
C PRO A 202 15.04 -1.32 25.04
N PRO A 203 14.94 -1.54 26.35
CA PRO A 203 16.09 -1.65 27.22
C PRO A 203 17.06 -2.73 26.74
N ASN A 204 18.35 -2.49 26.91
CA ASN A 204 19.43 -3.45 26.66
C ASN A 204 20.58 -3.26 27.68
N GLU A 205 21.66 -4.02 27.57
CA GLU A 205 22.79 -3.95 28.53
C GLU A 205 23.40 -2.56 28.68
N GLY A 206 23.33 -1.70 27.67
CA GLY A 206 23.86 -0.34 27.70
C GLY A 206 22.77 0.74 27.86
N ARG A 207 21.51 0.35 27.93
CA ARG A 207 20.36 1.26 28.05
C ARG A 207 19.34 0.64 28.99
N THR A 208 19.22 1.18 30.17
CA THR A 208 18.38 0.64 31.25
C THR A 208 16.91 0.95 31.09
N ALA A 209 16.54 1.95 30.30
CA ALA A 209 15.16 2.35 30.06
C ALA A 209 14.82 2.29 28.57
N GLU A 210 13.57 2.09 28.26
CA GLU A 210 13.00 2.25 26.93
C GLU A 210 13.19 3.69 26.47
N GLN A 211 13.58 3.87 25.23
CA GLN A 211 13.65 5.18 24.58
C GLN A 211 12.70 5.22 23.39
N VAL A 212 12.00 6.32 23.25
CA VAL A 212 11.12 6.57 22.11
C VAL A 212 11.63 7.78 21.35
N TRP A 213 11.90 7.59 20.08
CA TRP A 213 12.33 8.65 19.18
C TRP A 213 11.26 8.92 18.15
N LEU A 214 10.96 10.18 17.94
CA LEU A 214 10.01 10.65 16.95
C LEU A 214 10.75 11.34 15.81
N ARG A 215 10.63 10.81 14.60
CA ARG A 215 10.93 11.53 13.38
C ARG A 215 9.63 12.13 12.85
N HIS A 216 9.59 13.45 12.77
CA HIS A 216 8.45 14.21 12.29
C HIS A 216 8.80 15.01 11.04
N MET A 217 7.93 15.00 10.04
CA MET A 217 8.01 15.80 8.83
C MET A 217 6.69 16.52 8.62
N ALA A 218 6.66 17.81 8.90
CA ALA A 218 5.45 18.63 8.80
C ALA A 218 4.90 18.76 7.37
N LYS A 219 5.78 18.60 6.36
CA LYS A 219 5.40 18.46 4.97
C LYS A 219 6.22 17.36 4.32
N SER A 220 5.55 16.42 3.73
CA SER A 220 6.21 15.32 3.05
C SER A 220 5.40 14.86 1.84
N ARG A 221 6.10 14.21 0.94
CA ARG A 221 5.57 13.50 -0.21
C ARG A 221 5.78 12.03 0.01
N LEU A 222 4.71 11.26 -0.04
CA LEU A 222 4.72 9.82 0.06
C LEU A 222 4.59 9.20 -1.32
N GLU A 223 5.47 8.25 -1.60
CA GLU A 223 5.50 7.47 -2.84
C GLU A 223 5.56 6.00 -2.48
N PRO A 224 4.64 5.16 -2.94
CA PRO A 224 4.82 3.72 -2.84
C PRO A 224 6.00 3.31 -3.73
N THR A 225 6.82 2.40 -3.23
CA THR A 225 7.98 1.87 -3.95
C THR A 225 7.92 0.34 -3.96
N GLY A 226 8.23 -0.24 -5.11
CA GLY A 226 8.17 -1.69 -5.29
C GLY A 226 6.76 -2.21 -5.59
N ASN A 227 6.63 -3.52 -5.62
CA ASN A 227 5.39 -4.22 -5.88
C ASN A 227 4.65 -4.47 -4.58
N PHE A 228 3.34 -4.48 -4.66
CA PHE A 228 2.49 -4.97 -3.59
C PHE A 228 2.23 -6.46 -3.86
N ASP A 229 2.87 -7.32 -3.08
CA ASP A 229 2.80 -8.76 -3.29
C ASP A 229 1.81 -9.39 -2.33
N PHE A 230 0.82 -10.08 -2.88
CA PHE A 230 -0.02 -11.00 -2.14
C PHE A 230 0.54 -12.41 -2.25
N SER A 231 0.88 -13.02 -1.13
CA SER A 231 1.28 -14.42 -1.07
C SER A 231 0.51 -15.11 0.05
N PRO A 232 0.01 -16.35 -0.15
CA PRO A 232 -0.66 -17.10 0.90
C PRO A 232 0.27 -17.45 2.06
N ASP A 233 1.59 -17.48 1.81
CA ASP A 233 2.59 -17.93 2.77
C ASP A 233 3.33 -16.81 3.50
N LYS A 234 3.09 -15.55 3.11
CA LYS A 234 3.79 -14.40 3.67
C LYS A 234 2.83 -13.22 3.88
N PRO A 235 2.99 -12.45 4.96
CA PRO A 235 2.29 -11.17 5.10
C PRO A 235 2.54 -10.29 3.89
N ALA A 236 1.52 -9.58 3.42
CA ALA A 236 1.68 -8.59 2.38
C ALA A 236 2.67 -7.51 2.85
N GLU A 237 3.70 -7.24 2.04
CA GLU A 237 4.70 -6.23 2.32
C GLU A 237 4.56 -5.07 1.35
N GLN A 238 4.72 -3.86 1.88
CA GLN A 238 4.69 -2.63 1.10
C GLN A 238 5.85 -1.72 1.50
N SER A 239 6.47 -1.11 0.52
CA SER A 239 7.52 -0.12 0.74
C SER A 239 7.04 1.27 0.35
N PHE A 240 7.43 2.26 1.16
CA PHE A 240 7.14 3.67 0.92
C PHE A 240 8.43 4.48 0.96
N LYS A 241 8.57 5.41 0.02
CA LYS A 241 9.56 6.47 0.06
C LYS A 241 8.85 7.76 0.52
N ILE A 242 9.28 8.30 1.63
CA ILE A 242 8.77 9.55 2.19
C ILE A 242 9.85 10.62 2.02
N THR A 243 9.57 11.62 1.20
CA THR A 243 10.49 12.71 0.91
C THR A 243 10.01 13.97 1.61
N PRO A 244 10.79 14.55 2.55
CA PRO A 244 10.41 15.79 3.20
C PRO A 244 10.43 16.95 2.20
N ILE A 245 9.47 17.85 2.35
CA ILE A 245 9.37 19.09 1.60
C ILE A 245 9.61 20.23 2.57
N PRO A 246 10.30 21.32 2.18
CA PRO A 246 10.49 22.48 3.05
C PRO A 246 9.15 22.99 3.58
N SER A 247 9.00 23.02 4.90
CA SER A 247 7.75 23.41 5.56
C SER A 247 7.53 24.92 5.62
N GLY A 248 8.59 25.71 5.37
CA GLY A 248 8.61 27.15 5.63
C GLY A 248 9.10 27.49 7.03
N ASP A 249 9.30 26.51 7.91
CA ASP A 249 9.97 26.70 9.19
C ASP A 249 11.47 26.95 8.96
N ALA A 250 11.96 28.10 9.40
CA ALA A 250 13.38 28.47 9.19
C ALA A 250 14.33 27.62 10.06
N THR A 251 13.84 27.05 11.16
CA THR A 251 14.66 26.27 12.09
C THR A 251 14.71 24.80 11.71
N TYR A 252 13.58 24.23 11.31
CA TYR A 252 13.44 22.81 10.97
C TYR A 252 12.73 22.63 9.61
N PRO A 253 13.31 23.09 8.51
CA PRO A 253 12.61 23.09 7.21
C PRO A 253 12.19 21.69 6.73
N PHE A 254 12.93 20.64 7.12
CA PHE A 254 12.66 19.26 6.75
C PHE A 254 12.13 18.40 7.90
N GLY A 255 11.65 19.05 8.98
CA GLY A 255 11.22 18.38 10.20
C GLY A 255 12.36 18.07 11.17
N TYR A 256 12.11 17.23 12.15
CA TYR A 256 13.07 16.94 13.23
C TYR A 256 13.07 15.46 13.63
N LEU A 257 14.15 15.06 14.29
CA LEU A 257 14.25 13.82 15.05
C LEU A 257 14.40 14.19 16.54
N ARG A 258 13.48 13.73 17.37
CA ARG A 258 13.43 14.09 18.80
C ARG A 258 13.23 12.86 19.65
N GLN A 259 13.99 12.77 20.72
CA GLN A 259 13.71 11.80 21.78
C GLN A 259 12.55 12.35 22.64
N ILE A 260 11.51 11.55 22.85
CA ILE A 260 10.32 11.90 23.60
C ILE A 260 10.16 11.10 24.90
N LYS A 261 10.95 10.03 25.05
CA LYS A 261 11.03 9.23 26.26
C LYS A 261 12.43 8.62 26.42
#